data_d4d9abd03d80e5ebe141735acbb93cfd
#
_entry.id   d4d9abd03d80e5ebe141735acbb93cfd
#
_cell.length_a   1.000
_cell.length_b   1.000
_cell.length_c   1.000
_cell.angle_alpha   90.00
_cell.angle_beta   90.00
_cell.angle_gamma   90.00
#
_symmetry.space_group_name_H-M   'P 1'
#
loop_
_entity.id
_entity.type
_entity.pdbx_description
1 polymer ?
#
loop_
_entity_poly.entity_id
_entity_poly.type
_entity_poly.pdbx_seq_one_letter_code
_entity_poly.pdbx_strand_id
1 'polypeptide(L)'
;MAEHHADKGKCSGRERLIQAAKQLTQEHPFDDITIEEIIKSAALSRPAFYYHFSGGKEELRTELIQRGLLGEVPTHDTRLAILEAAVRIFARSGISAATLDDIAADAGVTRGALCWHFHSKDDLLAAIIKHYGPHSILLPIVDKIEQDLQDGVALDDEAIIRRLAEGFYDAFMVQGGDFARLAILLIYTHPEAAYVLADKVVKGRKRITEYVQRRQEEGYFRKDIEAGLFVQVIAVTFAMRSIGRGLNNLLPFAHLSREKTIDQLVSLLLYGMVQRDQSPKGEARVIS
;
A
#
# COMPACT_ATOMS: atom_id res chain seq x y z
N MET A 1 48.40 -36.53 -41.76
CA MET A 1 47.00 -36.94 -41.50
C MET A 1 46.83 -36.89 -40.00
N ALA A 2 46.26 -35.84 -39.52
CA ALA A 2 45.90 -35.71 -38.12
C ALA A 2 44.42 -35.37 -38.09
N GLU A 3 43.64 -36.33 -37.63
CA GLU A 3 42.19 -36.25 -37.54
C GLU A 3 41.80 -35.27 -36.43
N HIS A 4 41.03 -34.29 -36.82
CA HIS A 4 40.39 -33.34 -35.93
C HIS A 4 39.21 -34.05 -35.24
N HIS A 5 39.38 -34.44 -33.97
CA HIS A 5 38.26 -34.86 -33.11
C HIS A 5 37.51 -33.63 -32.71
N ALA A 6 36.33 -33.45 -33.30
CA ALA A 6 35.33 -32.48 -32.89
C ALA A 6 34.83 -32.86 -31.49
N ASP A 7 35.20 -32.08 -30.52
CA ASP A 7 34.65 -32.08 -29.14
C ASP A 7 33.15 -31.70 -29.21
N LYS A 8 32.27 -32.72 -29.20
CA LYS A 8 30.84 -32.55 -29.02
C LYS A 8 30.63 -32.03 -27.59
N GLY A 9 30.38 -30.72 -27.47
CA GLY A 9 30.21 -29.97 -26.22
C GLY A 9 29.35 -30.70 -25.18
N LYS A 10 30.00 -31.22 -24.15
CA LYS A 10 29.36 -31.53 -22.87
C LYS A 10 28.89 -30.23 -22.28
N CYS A 11 27.56 -29.94 -22.29
CA CYS A 11 26.96 -28.87 -21.49
C CYS A 11 27.53 -28.93 -20.09
N SER A 12 28.12 -27.81 -19.62
CA SER A 12 28.70 -27.75 -18.27
C SER A 12 27.58 -28.03 -17.23
N GLY A 13 27.96 -28.55 -16.05
CA GLY A 13 26.99 -28.83 -14.99
C GLY A 13 26.11 -27.60 -14.66
N ARG A 14 26.70 -26.40 -14.75
CA ARG A 14 25.99 -25.14 -14.58
C ARG A 14 24.91 -24.94 -15.63
N GLU A 15 25.22 -25.17 -16.90
CA GLU A 15 24.29 -25.02 -18.00
C GLU A 15 23.13 -26.02 -17.94
N ARG A 16 23.44 -27.27 -17.49
CA ARG A 16 22.39 -28.28 -17.26
C ARG A 16 21.39 -27.89 -16.18
N LEU A 17 21.85 -27.26 -15.08
CA LEU A 17 20.98 -26.75 -14.04
C LEU A 17 20.11 -25.59 -14.56
N ILE A 18 20.66 -24.70 -15.35
CA ILE A 18 19.93 -23.59 -15.97
C ILE A 18 18.85 -24.10 -16.91
N GLN A 19 19.18 -25.08 -17.80
CA GLN A 19 18.22 -25.64 -18.72
C GLN A 19 17.13 -26.47 -18.02
N ALA A 20 17.49 -27.22 -16.97
CA ALA A 20 16.52 -27.93 -16.13
C ALA A 20 15.54 -26.99 -15.44
N ALA A 21 16.06 -25.93 -14.84
CA ALA A 21 15.22 -24.90 -14.20
C ALA A 21 14.30 -24.22 -15.22
N LYS A 22 14.84 -23.80 -16.39
CA LYS A 22 14.04 -23.24 -17.49
C LYS A 22 12.91 -24.17 -17.94
N GLN A 23 13.16 -25.46 -18.05
CA GLN A 23 12.14 -26.42 -18.46
C GLN A 23 11.04 -26.54 -17.40
N LEU A 24 11.41 -26.64 -16.13
CA LEU A 24 10.46 -26.75 -15.03
C LEU A 24 9.61 -25.47 -14.88
N THR A 25 10.16 -24.29 -15.19
CA THR A 25 9.40 -23.03 -15.17
C THR A 25 8.35 -22.89 -16.26
N GLN A 26 8.32 -23.77 -17.24
CA GLN A 26 7.24 -23.84 -18.24
C GLN A 26 5.98 -24.49 -17.66
N GLU A 27 6.12 -25.33 -16.63
CA GLU A 27 5.04 -26.09 -16.03
C GLU A 27 4.65 -25.54 -14.64
N HIS A 28 5.61 -24.96 -13.91
CA HIS A 28 5.44 -24.47 -12.55
C HIS A 28 6.12 -23.11 -12.33
N PRO A 29 5.57 -22.23 -11.46
CA PRO A 29 6.28 -21.03 -11.01
C PRO A 29 7.64 -21.40 -10.39
N PHE A 30 8.68 -20.61 -10.66
CA PHE A 30 10.03 -20.89 -10.14
C PHE A 30 10.07 -21.06 -8.62
N ASP A 31 9.21 -20.36 -7.90
CA ASP A 31 9.14 -20.42 -6.43
C ASP A 31 8.68 -21.77 -5.90
N ASP A 32 7.82 -22.46 -6.63
CA ASP A 32 7.28 -23.77 -6.27
C ASP A 32 8.24 -24.92 -6.63
N ILE A 33 9.23 -24.67 -7.51
CA ILE A 33 10.21 -25.66 -7.92
C ILE A 33 11.26 -25.83 -6.81
N THR A 34 11.46 -27.05 -6.36
CA THR A 34 12.47 -27.36 -5.34
C THR A 34 13.87 -27.57 -5.96
N ILE A 35 14.92 -27.39 -5.14
CA ILE A 35 16.29 -27.72 -5.59
C ILE A 35 16.39 -29.20 -5.98
N GLU A 36 15.68 -30.08 -5.27
CA GLU A 36 15.59 -31.51 -5.53
C GLU A 36 15.05 -31.83 -6.95
N GLU A 37 14.03 -31.13 -7.37
CA GLU A 37 13.46 -31.26 -8.72
C GLU A 37 14.44 -30.77 -9.78
N ILE A 38 15.10 -29.64 -9.54
CA ILE A 38 16.10 -29.09 -10.47
C ILE A 38 17.28 -30.06 -10.64
N ILE A 39 17.84 -30.58 -9.55
CA ILE A 39 19.00 -31.51 -9.61
C ILE A 39 18.60 -32.85 -10.25
N LYS A 40 17.37 -33.32 -9.96
CA LYS A 40 16.83 -34.54 -10.59
C LYS A 40 16.68 -34.37 -12.10
N SER A 41 16.07 -33.24 -12.53
CA SER A 41 15.92 -32.92 -13.95
C SER A 41 17.27 -32.69 -14.65
N ALA A 42 18.22 -32.05 -13.97
CA ALA A 42 19.59 -31.86 -14.48
C ALA A 42 20.45 -33.12 -14.43
N ALA A 43 20.00 -34.21 -13.80
CA ALA A 43 20.76 -35.42 -13.50
C ALA A 43 22.12 -35.09 -12.82
N LEU A 44 22.06 -34.26 -11.76
CA LEU A 44 23.20 -33.84 -10.95
C LEU A 44 22.96 -34.15 -9.47
N SER A 45 24.01 -34.04 -8.66
CA SER A 45 23.92 -34.21 -7.22
C SER A 45 23.72 -32.87 -6.50
N ARG A 46 23.23 -32.89 -5.26
CA ARG A 46 23.06 -31.69 -4.42
C ARG A 46 24.40 -30.96 -4.17
N PRO A 47 25.54 -31.64 -3.91
CA PRO A 47 26.83 -30.96 -3.86
C PRO A 47 27.23 -30.27 -5.17
N ALA A 48 26.91 -30.87 -6.33
CA ALA A 48 27.18 -30.25 -7.63
C ALA A 48 26.33 -29.00 -7.87
N PHE A 49 25.10 -28.97 -7.37
CA PHE A 49 24.28 -27.76 -7.40
C PHE A 49 24.94 -26.61 -6.65
N TYR A 50 25.31 -26.81 -5.37
CA TYR A 50 25.95 -25.77 -4.56
C TYR A 50 27.36 -25.41 -5.01
N TYR A 51 28.04 -26.30 -5.71
CA TYR A 51 29.32 -25.97 -6.36
C TYR A 51 29.13 -24.92 -7.47
N HIS A 52 28.04 -25.01 -8.23
CA HIS A 52 27.74 -24.07 -9.33
C HIS A 52 26.94 -22.84 -8.89
N PHE A 53 26.14 -22.95 -7.83
CA PHE A 53 25.28 -21.92 -7.27
C PHE A 53 25.42 -21.91 -5.75
N SER A 54 26.51 -21.31 -5.26
CA SER A 54 26.83 -21.26 -3.83
C SER A 54 25.80 -20.48 -3.01
N GLY A 55 25.16 -19.47 -3.61
CA GLY A 55 24.04 -18.72 -3.07
C GLY A 55 22.69 -19.44 -3.18
N GLY A 56 22.68 -20.71 -3.59
CA GLY A 56 21.48 -21.53 -3.65
C GLY A 56 20.53 -21.19 -4.79
N LYS A 57 19.24 -21.39 -4.53
CA LYS A 57 18.17 -21.20 -5.52
C LYS A 57 18.07 -19.74 -5.98
N GLU A 58 18.39 -18.78 -5.13
CA GLU A 58 18.33 -17.36 -5.46
C GLU A 58 19.44 -16.93 -6.45
N GLU A 59 20.63 -17.51 -6.35
CA GLU A 59 21.68 -17.28 -7.35
C GLU A 59 21.28 -17.83 -8.72
N LEU A 60 20.66 -19.01 -8.76
CA LEU A 60 20.13 -19.57 -9.99
C LEU A 60 18.99 -18.72 -10.57
N ARG A 61 18.10 -18.18 -9.72
CA ARG A 61 17.05 -17.22 -10.12
C ARG A 61 17.67 -16.00 -10.80
N THR A 62 18.64 -15.39 -10.16
CA THR A 62 19.33 -14.20 -10.67
C THR A 62 19.94 -14.47 -12.05
N GLU A 63 20.57 -15.60 -12.20
CA GLU A 63 21.16 -16.03 -13.49
C GLU A 63 20.08 -16.23 -14.58
N LEU A 64 18.95 -16.84 -14.24
CA LEU A 64 17.85 -17.04 -15.18
C LEU A 64 17.26 -15.71 -15.64
N ILE A 65 17.10 -14.75 -14.73
CA ILE A 65 16.62 -13.39 -15.03
C ILE A 65 17.62 -12.66 -15.93
N GLN A 66 18.91 -12.67 -15.60
CA GLN A 66 19.97 -12.04 -16.40
C GLN A 66 20.04 -12.59 -17.83
N ARG A 67 19.71 -13.85 -18.01
CA ARG A 67 19.65 -14.50 -19.33
C ARG A 67 18.32 -14.32 -20.06
N GLY A 68 17.35 -13.61 -19.46
CA GLY A 68 16.00 -13.47 -20.03
C GLY A 68 15.21 -14.78 -20.11
N LEU A 69 15.59 -15.78 -19.30
CA LEU A 69 14.96 -17.11 -19.27
C LEU A 69 13.86 -17.19 -18.20
N LEU A 70 13.88 -16.27 -17.24
CA LEU A 70 12.85 -16.04 -16.25
C LEU A 70 12.50 -14.55 -16.30
N GLY A 71 11.22 -14.21 -16.35
CA GLY A 71 10.79 -12.82 -16.25
C GLY A 71 11.25 -12.26 -14.90
N GLU A 72 11.59 -10.96 -14.85
CA GLU A 72 11.75 -10.27 -13.59
C GLU A 72 10.42 -10.34 -12.84
N VAL A 73 10.32 -11.29 -11.92
CA VAL A 73 9.28 -11.22 -10.88
C VAL A 73 9.89 -10.34 -9.80
N PRO A 74 9.41 -9.12 -9.59
CA PRO A 74 9.86 -8.31 -8.47
C PRO A 74 9.54 -9.07 -7.18
N THR A 75 10.54 -9.51 -6.45
CA THR A 75 10.39 -10.26 -5.18
C THR A 75 9.71 -9.44 -4.08
N HIS A 76 9.68 -8.12 -4.22
CA HIS A 76 8.85 -7.21 -3.42
C HIS A 76 7.37 -7.26 -3.83
N ASP A 77 7.06 -7.77 -5.01
CA ASP A 77 5.76 -7.65 -5.68
C ASP A 77 4.77 -8.74 -5.26
N THR A 78 5.22 -9.97 -5.07
CA THR A 78 4.32 -11.10 -4.73
C THR A 78 3.61 -10.86 -3.40
N ARG A 79 4.35 -10.44 -2.37
CA ARG A 79 3.76 -10.15 -1.07
C ARG A 79 2.80 -8.97 -1.13
N LEU A 80 3.15 -7.92 -1.88
CA LEU A 80 2.29 -6.76 -2.10
C LEU A 80 1.07 -7.12 -2.93
N ALA A 81 1.24 -7.86 -4.03
CA ALA A 81 0.14 -8.34 -4.86
C ALA A 81 -0.88 -9.18 -4.06
N ILE A 82 -0.40 -10.04 -3.15
CA ILE A 82 -1.27 -10.79 -2.22
C ILE A 82 -2.01 -9.85 -1.27
N LEU A 83 -1.36 -8.83 -0.71
CA LEU A 83 -2.02 -7.86 0.18
C LEU A 83 -3.09 -7.05 -0.58
N GLU A 84 -2.79 -6.60 -1.78
CA GLU A 84 -3.75 -5.87 -2.62
C GLU A 84 -4.96 -6.74 -2.98
N ALA A 85 -4.72 -7.99 -3.39
CA ALA A 85 -5.78 -8.96 -3.66
C ALA A 85 -6.63 -9.21 -2.40
N ALA A 86 -5.99 -9.41 -1.25
CA ALA A 86 -6.69 -9.62 0.01
C ALA A 86 -7.56 -8.41 0.38
N VAL A 87 -7.08 -7.17 0.20
CA VAL A 87 -7.88 -5.96 0.43
C VAL A 87 -9.11 -5.95 -0.49
N ARG A 88 -8.94 -6.22 -1.79
CA ARG A 88 -10.05 -6.28 -2.75
C ARG A 88 -11.09 -7.35 -2.39
N ILE A 89 -10.63 -8.57 -2.10
CA ILE A 89 -11.50 -9.70 -1.78
C ILE A 89 -12.23 -9.46 -0.44
N PHE A 90 -11.52 -9.01 0.60
CA PHE A 90 -12.14 -8.70 1.89
C PHE A 90 -13.15 -7.54 1.79
N ALA A 91 -12.84 -6.50 1.02
CA ALA A 91 -13.76 -5.37 0.81
C ALA A 91 -15.02 -5.77 0.02
N ARG A 92 -14.92 -6.76 -0.88
CA ARG A 92 -16.01 -7.23 -1.74
C ARG A 92 -16.90 -8.27 -1.07
N SER A 93 -16.30 -9.27 -0.46
CA SER A 93 -16.99 -10.48 0.03
C SER A 93 -17.09 -10.54 1.56
N GLY A 94 -16.38 -9.66 2.26
CA GLY A 94 -16.18 -9.74 3.71
C GLY A 94 -15.09 -10.76 4.09
N ILE A 95 -14.52 -10.59 5.28
CA ILE A 95 -13.39 -11.42 5.75
C ILE A 95 -13.82 -12.87 5.96
N SER A 96 -15.01 -13.10 6.52
CA SER A 96 -15.49 -14.46 6.83
C SER A 96 -15.70 -15.30 5.58
N ALA A 97 -16.30 -14.74 4.52
CA ALA A 97 -16.61 -15.46 3.28
C ALA A 97 -15.39 -15.60 2.36
N ALA A 98 -14.41 -14.72 2.44
CA ALA A 98 -13.19 -14.77 1.64
C ALA A 98 -12.37 -16.05 1.92
N THR A 99 -11.83 -16.67 0.89
CA THR A 99 -10.90 -17.79 1.03
C THR A 99 -9.48 -17.40 0.62
N LEU A 100 -8.47 -18.13 1.12
CA LEU A 100 -7.11 -17.93 0.68
C LEU A 100 -6.91 -18.32 -0.81
N ASP A 101 -7.76 -19.20 -1.34
CA ASP A 101 -7.76 -19.59 -2.75
C ASP A 101 -8.26 -18.46 -3.64
N ASP A 102 -9.33 -17.77 -3.24
CA ASP A 102 -9.81 -16.58 -3.95
C ASP A 102 -8.76 -15.47 -3.99
N ILE A 103 -8.07 -15.27 -2.86
CA ILE A 103 -7.01 -14.26 -2.75
C ILE A 103 -5.81 -14.65 -3.63
N ALA A 104 -5.39 -15.91 -3.63
CA ALA A 104 -4.30 -16.38 -4.47
C ALA A 104 -4.63 -16.23 -5.96
N ALA A 105 -5.84 -16.60 -6.36
CA ALA A 105 -6.34 -16.45 -7.72
C ALA A 105 -6.37 -14.97 -8.15
N ASP A 106 -6.88 -14.07 -7.31
CA ASP A 106 -6.94 -12.63 -7.61
C ASP A 106 -5.54 -11.98 -7.64
N ALA A 107 -4.59 -12.50 -6.84
CA ALA A 107 -3.18 -12.07 -6.84
C ALA A 107 -2.36 -12.64 -8.01
N GLY A 108 -2.91 -13.60 -8.77
CA GLY A 108 -2.18 -14.29 -9.83
C GLY A 108 -1.06 -15.21 -9.32
N VAL A 109 -1.18 -15.74 -8.10
CA VAL A 109 -0.19 -16.62 -7.47
C VAL A 109 -0.79 -17.98 -7.11
N THR A 110 0.06 -18.96 -6.85
CA THR A 110 -0.40 -20.27 -6.34
C THR A 110 -0.78 -20.16 -4.86
N ARG A 111 -1.66 -21.07 -4.40
CA ARG A 111 -1.99 -21.22 -2.98
C ARG A 111 -0.74 -21.46 -2.13
N GLY A 112 0.22 -22.23 -2.63
CA GLY A 112 1.49 -22.50 -1.96
C GLY A 112 2.33 -21.24 -1.76
N ALA A 113 2.45 -20.40 -2.79
CA ALA A 113 3.15 -19.12 -2.72
C ALA A 113 2.48 -18.17 -1.71
N LEU A 114 1.13 -18.10 -1.70
CA LEU A 114 0.42 -17.33 -0.69
C LEU A 114 0.70 -17.84 0.73
N CYS A 115 0.60 -19.16 0.96
CA CYS A 115 0.82 -19.76 2.27
C CYS A 115 2.26 -19.61 2.77
N TRP A 116 3.23 -19.43 1.88
CA TRP A 116 4.60 -19.12 2.25
C TRP A 116 4.71 -17.70 2.86
N HIS A 117 3.94 -16.74 2.35
CA HIS A 117 3.94 -15.37 2.86
C HIS A 117 3.00 -15.14 4.05
N PHE A 118 1.85 -15.85 4.07
CA PHE A 118 0.79 -15.64 5.05
C PHE A 118 0.13 -16.97 5.42
N HIS A 119 0.14 -17.30 6.71
CA HIS A 119 -0.38 -18.58 7.20
C HIS A 119 -1.90 -18.58 7.43
N SER A 120 -2.50 -17.40 7.59
CA SER A 120 -3.92 -17.25 7.90
C SER A 120 -4.50 -15.95 7.34
N LYS A 121 -5.84 -15.85 7.37
CA LYS A 121 -6.54 -14.58 7.08
C LYS A 121 -6.21 -13.51 8.13
N ASP A 122 -5.96 -13.89 9.37
CA ASP A 122 -5.58 -12.96 10.43
C ASP A 122 -4.17 -12.37 10.19
N ASP A 123 -3.22 -13.19 9.71
CA ASP A 123 -1.91 -12.70 9.29
C ASP A 123 -2.01 -11.69 8.13
N LEU A 124 -2.85 -12.00 7.15
CA LEU A 124 -3.15 -11.08 6.05
C LEU A 124 -3.75 -9.78 6.56
N LEU A 125 -4.73 -9.86 7.46
CA LEU A 125 -5.40 -8.71 8.05
C LEU A 125 -4.42 -7.83 8.84
N ALA A 126 -3.59 -8.43 9.67
CA ALA A 126 -2.56 -7.73 10.42
C ALA A 126 -1.56 -7.02 9.48
N ALA A 127 -1.15 -7.70 8.41
CA ALA A 127 -0.25 -7.13 7.41
C ALA A 127 -0.90 -5.99 6.60
N ILE A 128 -2.19 -6.11 6.25
CA ILE A 128 -2.97 -5.06 5.60
C ILE A 128 -3.05 -3.82 6.51
N ILE A 129 -3.41 -3.99 7.79
CA ILE A 129 -3.46 -2.89 8.76
C ILE A 129 -2.08 -2.23 8.92
N LYS A 130 -1.03 -3.02 8.89
CA LYS A 130 0.35 -2.50 8.95
C LYS A 130 0.74 -1.74 7.69
N HIS A 131 0.32 -2.19 6.52
CA HIS A 131 0.74 -1.61 5.23
C HIS A 131 -0.11 -0.40 4.83
N TYR A 132 -1.44 -0.53 4.94
CA TYR A 132 -2.41 0.49 4.52
C TYR A 132 -2.99 1.31 5.66
N GLY A 133 -2.59 1.04 6.89
CA GLY A 133 -3.11 1.74 8.05
C GLY A 133 -2.76 3.23 8.05
N PRO A 134 -3.51 4.05 8.80
CA PRO A 134 -3.37 5.51 8.78
C PRO A 134 -1.96 6.03 9.09
N HIS A 135 -1.14 5.26 9.82
CA HIS A 135 0.25 5.62 10.06
C HIS A 135 1.11 5.57 8.78
N SER A 136 0.82 4.66 7.85
CA SER A 136 1.52 4.56 6.57
C SER A 136 1.14 5.70 5.61
N ILE A 137 0.03 6.35 5.86
CA ILE A 137 -0.50 7.47 5.07
C ILE A 137 -0.08 8.79 5.69
N LEU A 138 -0.37 8.99 6.98
CA LEU A 138 -0.20 10.28 7.66
C LEU A 138 1.26 10.61 7.96
N LEU A 139 2.03 9.64 8.47
CA LEU A 139 3.41 9.91 8.87
C LEU A 139 4.28 10.38 7.72
N PRO A 140 4.30 9.73 6.54
CA PRO A 140 5.12 10.21 5.43
C PRO A 140 4.76 11.63 4.96
N ILE A 141 3.48 12.01 5.02
CA ILE A 141 3.04 13.37 4.65
C ILE A 141 3.59 14.38 5.66
N VAL A 142 3.43 14.09 6.95
CA VAL A 142 3.90 14.98 8.02
C VAL A 142 5.42 15.06 8.03
N ASP A 143 6.12 13.91 7.89
CA ASP A 143 7.59 13.85 7.81
C ASP A 143 8.11 14.70 6.65
N LYS A 144 7.45 14.65 5.48
CA LYS A 144 7.83 15.45 4.32
C LYS A 144 7.61 16.94 4.56
N ILE A 145 6.52 17.34 5.19
CA ILE A 145 6.26 18.73 5.55
C ILE A 145 7.33 19.24 6.53
N GLU A 146 7.66 18.46 7.56
CA GLU A 146 8.68 18.84 8.53
C GLU A 146 10.08 18.91 7.92
N GLN A 147 10.41 17.96 7.03
CA GLN A 147 11.67 17.99 6.29
C GLN A 147 11.79 19.26 5.45
N ASP A 148 10.75 19.62 4.70
CA ASP A 148 10.75 20.81 3.87
C ASP A 148 10.92 22.09 4.71
N LEU A 149 10.29 22.16 5.90
CA LEU A 149 10.48 23.28 6.83
C LEU A 149 11.92 23.33 7.37
N GLN A 150 12.54 22.17 7.66
CA GLN A 150 13.93 22.09 8.10
C GLN A 150 14.89 22.51 6.99
N ASP A 151 14.57 22.18 5.74
CA ASP A 151 15.35 22.54 4.55
C ASP A 151 15.17 24.02 4.15
N GLY A 152 14.39 24.80 4.93
CA GLY A 152 14.17 26.22 4.73
C GLY A 152 13.12 26.56 3.68
N VAL A 153 12.29 25.61 3.27
CA VAL A 153 11.15 25.87 2.39
C VAL A 153 10.10 26.67 3.15
N ALA A 154 9.80 27.86 2.67
CA ALA A 154 8.76 28.70 3.25
C ALA A 154 7.38 28.09 2.96
N LEU A 155 6.73 27.53 3.99
CA LEU A 155 5.38 27.00 3.93
C LEU A 155 4.48 27.84 4.84
N ASP A 156 3.45 28.45 4.24
CA ASP A 156 2.36 29.05 4.99
C ASP A 156 1.30 28.00 5.37
N ASP A 157 0.32 28.43 6.15
CA ASP A 157 -0.75 27.54 6.61
C ASP A 157 -1.55 26.94 5.44
N GLU A 158 -1.76 27.68 4.35
CA GLU A 158 -2.44 27.17 3.17
C GLU A 158 -1.63 26.04 2.49
N ALA A 159 -0.34 26.24 2.30
CA ALA A 159 0.54 25.23 1.70
C ALA A 159 0.60 23.95 2.53
N ILE A 160 0.64 24.07 3.88
CA ILE A 160 0.62 22.91 4.77
C ILE A 160 -0.71 22.17 4.69
N ILE A 161 -1.83 22.88 4.77
CA ILE A 161 -3.17 22.28 4.67
C ILE A 161 -3.37 21.62 3.30
N ARG A 162 -2.89 22.26 2.24
CA ARG A 162 -2.93 21.72 0.86
C ARG A 162 -2.16 20.42 0.73
N ARG A 163 -0.94 20.35 1.24
CA ARG A 163 -0.13 19.13 1.23
C ARG A 163 -0.77 18.00 2.02
N LEU A 164 -1.36 18.31 3.16
CA LEU A 164 -2.15 17.32 3.91
C LEU A 164 -3.33 16.81 3.08
N ALA A 165 -4.11 17.71 2.48
CA ALA A 165 -5.26 17.34 1.65
C ALA A 165 -4.86 16.51 0.42
N GLU A 166 -3.76 16.87 -0.26
CA GLU A 166 -3.20 16.12 -1.39
C GLU A 166 -2.78 14.71 -0.98
N GLY A 167 -2.02 14.61 0.10
CA GLY A 167 -1.56 13.31 0.61
C GLY A 167 -2.71 12.41 1.04
N PHE A 168 -3.72 12.94 1.70
CA PHE A 168 -4.94 12.19 2.02
C PHE A 168 -5.72 11.79 0.77
N TYR A 169 -5.84 12.69 -0.20
CA TYR A 169 -6.50 12.37 -1.47
C TYR A 169 -5.81 11.19 -2.15
N ASP A 170 -4.49 11.27 -2.33
CA ASP A 170 -3.73 10.25 -3.03
C ASP A 170 -3.78 8.91 -2.27
N ALA A 171 -3.69 8.95 -0.95
CA ALA A 171 -3.79 7.77 -0.12
C ALA A 171 -5.15 7.06 -0.20
N PHE A 172 -6.25 7.82 -0.14
CA PHE A 172 -7.59 7.22 -0.17
C PHE A 172 -8.13 7.01 -1.58
N MET A 173 -7.77 7.87 -2.53
CA MET A 173 -8.35 7.83 -3.87
C MET A 173 -7.53 7.02 -4.86
N VAL A 174 -6.20 6.98 -4.72
CA VAL A 174 -5.32 6.25 -5.64
C VAL A 174 -4.97 4.88 -5.08
N GLN A 175 -4.55 4.80 -3.82
CA GLN A 175 -4.00 3.59 -3.22
C GLN A 175 -4.97 2.82 -2.32
N GLY A 176 -6.01 3.45 -1.76
CA GLY A 176 -6.71 2.94 -0.59
C GLY A 176 -8.23 2.82 -0.66
N GLY A 177 -8.87 2.90 -1.83
CA GLY A 177 -10.33 2.86 -1.92
C GLY A 177 -10.97 1.61 -1.31
N ASP A 178 -10.38 0.46 -1.57
CA ASP A 178 -10.85 -0.81 -1.01
C ASP A 178 -10.44 -0.96 0.45
N PHE A 179 -9.28 -0.39 0.85
CA PHE A 179 -8.89 -0.36 2.26
C PHE A 179 -9.85 0.48 3.12
N ALA A 180 -10.33 1.62 2.62
CA ALA A 180 -11.31 2.43 3.34
C ALA A 180 -12.63 1.67 3.56
N ARG A 181 -13.08 0.88 2.57
CA ARG A 181 -14.24 -0.02 2.71
C ARG A 181 -13.97 -1.11 3.74
N LEU A 182 -12.81 -1.75 3.65
CA LEU A 182 -12.40 -2.77 4.61
C LEU A 182 -12.30 -2.21 6.03
N ALA A 183 -11.74 -1.01 6.21
CA ALA A 183 -11.63 -0.37 7.51
C ALA A 183 -13.00 -0.14 8.17
N ILE A 184 -14.01 0.29 7.39
CA ILE A 184 -15.38 0.42 7.91
C ILE A 184 -15.97 -0.95 8.25
N LEU A 185 -15.79 -1.95 7.41
CA LEU A 185 -16.25 -3.31 7.69
C LEU A 185 -15.65 -3.86 8.98
N LEU A 186 -14.35 -3.63 9.20
CA LEU A 186 -13.63 -4.06 10.41
C LEU A 186 -14.23 -3.50 11.70
N ILE A 187 -14.68 -2.24 11.71
CA ILE A 187 -15.29 -1.62 12.88
C ILE A 187 -16.49 -2.44 13.38
N TYR A 188 -17.26 -3.03 12.47
CA TYR A 188 -18.47 -3.79 12.80
C TYR A 188 -18.24 -5.28 12.98
N THR A 189 -17.25 -5.86 12.30
CA THR A 189 -17.09 -7.32 12.25
C THR A 189 -15.90 -7.85 13.06
N HIS A 190 -14.88 -7.02 13.31
CA HIS A 190 -13.65 -7.39 14.02
C HIS A 190 -13.19 -6.24 14.93
N PRO A 191 -13.88 -6.02 16.07
CA PRO A 191 -13.61 -4.90 16.97
C PRO A 191 -12.15 -4.83 17.44
N GLU A 192 -11.50 -5.96 17.69
CA GLU A 192 -10.09 -6.05 18.09
C GLU A 192 -9.16 -5.48 17.02
N ALA A 193 -9.39 -5.79 15.75
CA ALA A 193 -8.63 -5.22 14.62
C ALA A 193 -8.93 -3.72 14.45
N ALA A 194 -10.17 -3.31 14.69
CA ALA A 194 -10.58 -1.91 14.69
C ALA A 194 -9.87 -1.10 15.79
N TYR A 195 -9.67 -1.66 16.98
CA TYR A 195 -8.89 -1.02 18.06
C TYR A 195 -7.42 -0.81 17.67
N VAL A 196 -6.79 -1.81 17.05
CA VAL A 196 -5.40 -1.68 16.55
C VAL A 196 -5.31 -0.58 15.50
N LEU A 197 -6.30 -0.51 14.60
CA LEU A 197 -6.38 0.55 13.59
C LEU A 197 -6.58 1.92 14.24
N ALA A 198 -7.49 2.03 15.22
CA ALA A 198 -7.77 3.26 15.94
C ALA A 198 -6.54 3.80 16.69
N ASP A 199 -5.78 2.98 17.40
CA ASP A 199 -4.55 3.39 18.10
C ASP A 199 -3.53 4.01 17.13
N LYS A 200 -3.36 3.43 15.95
CA LYS A 200 -2.48 3.96 14.91
C LYS A 200 -3.00 5.27 14.31
N VAL A 201 -4.32 5.42 14.14
CA VAL A 201 -4.96 6.67 13.72
C VAL A 201 -4.65 7.78 14.74
N VAL A 202 -4.81 7.50 16.02
CA VAL A 202 -4.57 8.48 17.11
C VAL A 202 -3.12 8.93 17.09
N LYS A 203 -2.17 8.02 16.99
CA LYS A 203 -0.73 8.35 16.94
C LYS A 203 -0.33 9.19 15.73
N GLY A 204 -0.82 8.82 14.55
CA GLY A 204 -0.57 9.59 13.32
C GLY A 204 -1.20 10.98 13.33
N ARG A 205 -2.39 11.11 13.95
CA ARG A 205 -3.11 12.38 14.04
C ARG A 205 -2.48 13.36 15.01
N LYS A 206 -1.76 12.90 16.04
CA LYS A 206 -1.23 13.71 17.13
C LYS A 206 -0.41 14.92 16.63
N ARG A 207 0.55 14.70 15.74
CA ARG A 207 1.44 15.75 15.21
C ARG A 207 0.68 16.86 14.48
N ILE A 208 -0.33 16.47 13.66
CA ILE A 208 -1.16 17.45 12.96
C ILE A 208 -2.03 18.22 13.95
N THR A 209 -2.57 17.54 14.96
CA THR A 209 -3.35 18.18 16.02
C THR A 209 -2.49 19.19 16.82
N GLU A 210 -1.25 18.83 17.15
CA GLU A 210 -0.29 19.71 17.82
C GLU A 210 0.07 20.95 16.97
N TYR A 211 0.20 20.78 15.64
CA TYR A 211 0.35 21.91 14.73
C TYR A 211 -0.85 22.86 14.80
N VAL A 212 -2.07 22.34 14.70
CA VAL A 212 -3.29 23.16 14.78
C VAL A 212 -3.38 23.88 16.13
N GLN A 213 -3.11 23.19 17.24
CA GLN A 213 -3.11 23.78 18.60
C GLN A 213 -2.11 24.91 18.70
N ARG A 214 -0.88 24.75 18.22
CA ARG A 214 0.12 25.84 18.21
C ARG A 214 -0.37 27.06 17.44
N ARG A 215 -0.97 26.86 16.25
CA ARG A 215 -1.53 27.97 15.45
C ARG A 215 -2.71 28.66 16.17
N GLN A 216 -3.47 27.91 16.97
CA GLN A 216 -4.51 28.49 17.86
C GLN A 216 -3.92 29.31 19.00
N GLU A 217 -2.85 28.83 19.63
CA GLU A 217 -2.13 29.54 20.69
C GLU A 217 -1.53 30.85 20.17
N GLU A 218 -0.95 30.83 18.97
CA GLU A 218 -0.40 32.00 18.28
C GLU A 218 -1.49 32.99 17.80
N GLY A 219 -2.77 32.62 17.85
CA GLY A 219 -3.89 33.45 17.46
C GLY A 219 -4.24 33.50 15.98
N TYR A 220 -3.59 32.66 15.16
CA TYR A 220 -3.91 32.57 13.74
C TYR A 220 -5.15 31.70 13.47
N PHE A 221 -5.34 30.65 14.26
CA PHE A 221 -6.53 29.81 14.17
C PHE A 221 -7.49 30.02 15.33
N ARG A 222 -8.75 29.76 15.05
CA ARG A 222 -9.85 29.86 16.00
C ARG A 222 -9.68 28.85 17.13
N LYS A 223 -9.82 29.31 18.40
CA LYS A 223 -9.70 28.47 19.60
C LYS A 223 -10.99 27.75 19.98
N ASP A 224 -12.12 28.16 19.41
CA ASP A 224 -13.44 27.53 19.61
C ASP A 224 -13.68 26.27 18.76
N ILE A 225 -12.70 25.88 17.92
CA ILE A 225 -12.72 24.67 17.14
C ILE A 225 -11.76 23.65 17.74
N GLU A 226 -12.24 22.45 18.02
CA GLU A 226 -11.40 21.34 18.48
C GLU A 226 -10.35 20.98 17.43
N ALA A 227 -9.05 21.04 17.80
CA ALA A 227 -7.95 20.85 16.86
C ALA A 227 -7.98 19.46 16.17
N GLY A 228 -8.44 18.44 16.87
CA GLY A 228 -8.58 17.09 16.32
C GLY A 228 -9.65 16.98 15.26
N LEU A 229 -10.66 17.85 15.27
CA LEU A 229 -11.75 17.88 14.28
C LEU A 229 -11.21 18.21 12.88
N PHE A 230 -10.21 19.07 12.78
CA PHE A 230 -9.58 19.44 11.51
C PHE A 230 -9.08 18.21 10.73
N VAL A 231 -8.28 17.36 11.38
CA VAL A 231 -7.73 16.14 10.76
C VAL A 231 -8.85 15.17 10.43
N GLN A 232 -9.85 15.05 11.31
CA GLN A 232 -10.98 14.16 11.11
C GLN A 232 -11.79 14.56 9.89
N VAL A 233 -12.06 15.84 9.65
CA VAL A 233 -12.81 16.33 8.50
C VAL A 233 -12.10 15.96 7.20
N ILE A 234 -10.79 16.17 7.10
CA ILE A 234 -10.01 15.78 5.93
C ILE A 234 -10.12 14.25 5.69
N ALA A 235 -9.81 13.47 6.72
CA ALA A 235 -9.77 12.01 6.62
C ALA A 235 -11.14 11.42 6.23
N VAL A 236 -12.21 11.86 6.89
CA VAL A 236 -13.57 11.38 6.62
C VAL A 236 -14.04 11.80 5.22
N THR A 237 -13.73 13.02 4.77
CA THR A 237 -14.10 13.49 3.44
C THR A 237 -13.54 12.57 2.35
N PHE A 238 -12.26 12.23 2.41
CA PHE A 238 -11.65 11.37 1.39
C PHE A 238 -12.00 9.90 1.58
N ALA A 239 -12.15 9.40 2.81
CA ALA A 239 -12.61 8.05 3.07
C ALA A 239 -14.02 7.82 2.50
N MET A 240 -14.97 8.72 2.76
CA MET A 240 -16.33 8.63 2.25
C MET A 240 -16.39 8.76 0.73
N ARG A 241 -15.57 9.66 0.15
CA ARG A 241 -15.47 9.78 -1.31
C ARG A 241 -14.92 8.49 -1.95
N SER A 242 -13.94 7.86 -1.34
CA SER A 242 -13.34 6.60 -1.79
C SER A 242 -14.37 5.46 -1.80
N ILE A 243 -15.13 5.32 -0.71
CA ILE A 243 -16.20 4.32 -0.59
C ILE A 243 -17.28 4.57 -1.63
N GLY A 244 -17.61 5.84 -1.87
CA GLY A 244 -18.65 6.26 -2.82
C GLY A 244 -18.32 6.02 -4.30
N ARG A 245 -17.13 5.55 -4.67
CA ARG A 245 -16.80 5.24 -6.09
C ARG A 245 -17.77 4.27 -6.74
N GLY A 246 -18.31 3.30 -5.99
CA GLY A 246 -19.35 2.40 -6.46
C GLY A 246 -20.76 3.01 -6.45
N LEU A 247 -20.92 4.21 -5.90
CA LEU A 247 -22.17 4.92 -5.67
C LEU A 247 -22.14 6.31 -6.32
N ASN A 248 -21.50 6.44 -7.48
CA ASN A 248 -21.21 7.71 -8.14
C ASN A 248 -22.40 8.67 -8.28
N ASN A 249 -23.61 8.16 -8.35
CA ASN A 249 -24.83 8.96 -8.48
C ASN A 249 -25.41 9.41 -7.12
N LEU A 250 -24.90 8.91 -6.00
CA LEU A 250 -25.40 9.23 -4.66
C LEU A 250 -24.61 10.32 -3.95
N LEU A 251 -23.37 10.58 -4.41
CA LEU A 251 -22.53 11.63 -3.82
C LEU A 251 -22.46 12.85 -4.75
N PRO A 252 -23.04 13.99 -4.35
CA PRO A 252 -23.19 15.16 -5.23
C PRO A 252 -21.86 15.75 -5.69
N PHE A 253 -20.73 15.47 -5.01
CA PHE A 253 -19.38 15.97 -5.35
C PHE A 253 -18.49 14.90 -6.04
N ALA A 254 -19.03 13.74 -6.40
CA ALA A 254 -18.27 12.66 -7.05
C ALA A 254 -17.66 13.08 -8.41
N HIS A 255 -18.26 14.07 -9.07
CA HIS A 255 -17.83 14.60 -10.37
C HIS A 255 -16.67 15.59 -10.30
N LEU A 256 -16.28 16.06 -9.11
CA LEU A 256 -15.19 17.01 -8.98
C LEU A 256 -13.84 16.37 -9.31
N SER A 257 -13.00 17.11 -10.08
CA SER A 257 -11.61 16.69 -10.29
C SER A 257 -10.79 16.70 -9.00
N ARG A 258 -9.60 16.06 -9.03
CA ARG A 258 -8.66 16.08 -7.90
C ARG A 258 -8.39 17.49 -7.43
N GLU A 259 -7.97 18.36 -8.34
CA GLU A 259 -7.63 19.76 -8.05
C GLU A 259 -8.79 20.52 -7.42
N LYS A 260 -9.96 20.49 -8.07
CA LYS A 260 -11.16 21.17 -7.52
C LYS A 260 -11.56 20.67 -6.15
N THR A 261 -11.42 19.36 -5.89
CA THR A 261 -11.74 18.79 -4.58
C THR A 261 -10.78 19.31 -3.51
N ILE A 262 -9.48 19.34 -3.82
CA ILE A 262 -8.45 19.82 -2.90
C ILE A 262 -8.63 21.33 -2.66
N ASP A 263 -8.76 22.12 -3.72
CA ASP A 263 -8.93 23.59 -3.61
C ASP A 263 -10.13 23.98 -2.77
N GLN A 264 -11.28 23.33 -3.00
CA GLN A 264 -12.50 23.63 -2.24
C GLN A 264 -12.37 23.17 -0.79
N LEU A 265 -11.74 22.02 -0.52
CA LEU A 265 -11.54 21.54 0.83
C LEU A 265 -10.55 22.44 1.59
N VAL A 266 -9.44 22.84 0.97
CA VAL A 266 -8.46 23.76 1.55
C VAL A 266 -9.11 25.10 1.87
N SER A 267 -9.85 25.65 0.93
CA SER A 267 -10.59 26.90 1.10
C SER A 267 -11.57 26.80 2.27
N LEU A 268 -12.38 25.71 2.32
CA LEU A 268 -13.34 25.49 3.39
C LEU A 268 -12.66 25.42 4.77
N LEU A 269 -11.58 24.67 4.87
CA LEU A 269 -10.83 24.47 6.11
C LEU A 269 -10.14 25.78 6.54
N LEU A 270 -9.44 26.43 5.63
CA LEU A 270 -8.70 27.65 5.92
C LEU A 270 -9.65 28.78 6.35
N TYR A 271 -10.70 29.06 5.57
CA TYR A 271 -11.68 30.09 5.91
C TYR A 271 -12.52 29.75 7.14
N GLY A 272 -12.74 28.47 7.43
CA GLY A 272 -13.38 28.02 8.66
C GLY A 272 -12.49 28.10 9.89
N MET A 273 -11.16 27.98 9.72
CA MET A 273 -10.19 27.92 10.82
C MET A 273 -9.56 29.28 11.17
N VAL A 274 -9.36 30.16 10.18
CA VAL A 274 -8.70 31.44 10.41
C VAL A 274 -9.53 32.31 11.33
N GLN A 275 -8.87 32.88 12.34
CA GLN A 275 -9.48 33.86 13.24
C GLN A 275 -9.91 35.08 12.43
N ARG A 276 -11.21 35.37 12.43
CA ARG A 276 -11.74 36.63 11.86
C ARG A 276 -11.73 37.68 12.93
N ASP A 277 -11.23 38.89 12.61
CA ASP A 277 -11.47 40.05 13.43
C ASP A 277 -12.97 40.16 13.70
N GLN A 278 -13.36 40.32 14.95
CA GLN A 278 -14.75 40.39 15.38
C GLN A 278 -15.42 41.66 14.83
N SER A 279 -15.81 41.63 13.57
CA SER A 279 -16.81 42.58 13.06
C SER A 279 -18.17 42.20 13.61
N PRO A 280 -19.01 43.18 14.01
CA PRO A 280 -20.27 42.93 14.71
C PRO A 280 -21.15 41.97 13.88
N LYS A 281 -21.77 41.01 14.57
CA LYS A 281 -22.68 40.00 14.03
C LYS A 281 -23.75 40.66 13.18
N GLY A 282 -23.64 40.52 11.88
CA GLY A 282 -24.79 40.74 10.98
C GLY A 282 -25.90 39.77 11.36
N GLU A 283 -27.11 40.27 11.51
CA GLU A 283 -28.29 39.47 11.80
C GLU A 283 -28.45 38.32 10.82
N ALA A 284 -28.57 37.12 11.37
CA ALA A 284 -28.83 35.93 10.57
C ALA A 284 -30.21 36.10 9.88
N ARG A 285 -30.21 36.28 8.56
CA ARG A 285 -31.45 36.18 7.79
C ARG A 285 -31.86 34.73 7.74
N VAL A 286 -33.02 34.43 8.32
CA VAL A 286 -33.69 33.14 8.19
C VAL A 286 -33.95 32.91 6.71
N ILE A 287 -33.44 31.82 6.17
CA ILE A 287 -33.79 31.35 4.81
C ILE A 287 -35.16 30.73 4.94
N SER A 288 -36.15 31.42 4.42
CA SER A 288 -37.51 30.93 4.26
C SER A 288 -37.59 30.01 3.03
#